data_dff8a2fc193ef65e798e3186b5e7eafc
#
_entry.id   dff8a2fc193ef65e798e3186b5e7eafc
#
_cell.length_a   1.000
_cell.length_b   1.000
_cell.length_c   1.000
_cell.angle_alpha   90.00
_cell.angle_beta   90.00
_cell.angle_gamma   90.00
#
_symmetry.space_group_name_H-M   'P 1'
#
loop_
_entity.id
_entity.type
_entity.pdbx_description
1 polymer ?
#
loop_
_entity_poly.entity_id
_entity_poly.type
_entity_poly.pdbx_seq_one_letter_code
_entity_poly.pdbx_strand_id
1 'polypeptide(L)'
;GLVDSLQHAIGVNGIYIDQIAAAAPEPCWNEAHGHPVGGGDFWYDGYRRLIGEIRAHHLLEDRILTSEENAECYIDLFDMLLVVNTPHEEDNCIIRPVFPMVYSDRAVTSAFTYTPSEADKMSLGDFRYELAKALLWGSQIGWVDPVPLMSEQAVSEARFMKTLTDFRRSLHDVVYGGLFIRELTPAGDNPIVKIPGFGDDASVLAAEWRKPDGRKVYIVVNMDEKKH
;
A
#
# COMPACT_ATOMS: atom_id res chain seq x y z
N GLY A 1 9.77 -26.08 7.45
CA GLY A 1 8.42 -25.78 6.94
C GLY A 1 8.46 -25.01 5.61
N LEU A 2 7.30 -24.53 5.12
CA LEU A 2 7.24 -23.82 3.82
C LEU A 2 8.13 -22.58 3.78
N VAL A 3 8.12 -21.79 4.85
CA VAL A 3 8.98 -20.60 5.00
C VAL A 3 10.45 -20.95 4.82
N ASP A 4 10.94 -22.02 5.48
CA ASP A 4 12.31 -22.48 5.35
C ASP A 4 12.63 -22.91 3.91
N SER A 5 11.72 -23.66 3.28
CA SER A 5 11.92 -24.10 1.90
C SER A 5 12.01 -22.95 0.91
N LEU A 6 11.16 -21.92 1.06
CA LEU A 6 11.20 -20.74 0.21
C LEU A 6 12.50 -19.96 0.32
N GLN A 7 13.03 -19.81 1.53
CA GLN A 7 14.26 -19.06 1.76
C GLN A 7 15.51 -19.86 1.40
N HIS A 8 15.60 -21.13 1.84
CA HIS A 8 16.81 -21.91 1.69
C HIS A 8 16.93 -22.64 0.37
N ALA A 9 15.81 -23.15 -0.19
CA ALA A 9 15.85 -23.90 -1.44
C ALA A 9 15.65 -23.00 -2.68
N ILE A 10 14.82 -21.94 -2.55
CA ILE A 10 14.50 -21.04 -3.67
C ILE A 10 15.27 -19.73 -3.58
N GLY A 11 15.60 -19.27 -2.37
CA GLY A 11 16.40 -18.07 -2.16
C GLY A 11 15.60 -16.76 -2.22
N VAL A 12 14.29 -16.78 -1.89
CA VAL A 12 13.46 -15.57 -1.88
C VAL A 12 13.89 -14.61 -0.76
N ASN A 13 13.77 -13.31 -1.01
CA ASN A 13 14.12 -12.26 -0.05
C ASN A 13 12.93 -11.74 0.75
N GLY A 14 11.71 -12.11 0.37
CA GLY A 14 10.50 -11.74 1.07
C GLY A 14 9.46 -12.85 0.99
N ILE A 15 8.61 -12.91 2.00
CA ILE A 15 7.51 -13.87 2.08
C ILE A 15 6.21 -13.10 2.28
N TYR A 16 5.28 -13.35 1.41
CA TYR A 16 3.91 -12.84 1.54
C TYR A 16 3.04 -13.96 2.12
N ILE A 17 2.44 -13.66 3.28
CA ILE A 17 1.47 -14.56 3.92
C ILE A 17 0.08 -13.98 3.65
N ASP A 18 -0.64 -14.65 2.79
CA ASP A 18 -1.95 -14.25 2.33
C ASP A 18 -3.01 -14.28 3.45
N GLN A 19 -4.00 -13.40 3.36
CA GLN A 19 -5.22 -13.36 4.16
C GLN A 19 -5.09 -13.05 5.66
N ILE A 20 -3.93 -13.04 6.29
CA ILE A 20 -3.84 -12.87 7.75
C ILE A 20 -4.45 -11.55 8.23
N ALA A 21 -4.09 -10.43 7.59
CA ALA A 21 -4.62 -9.12 7.96
C ALA A 21 -5.96 -8.80 7.27
N ALA A 22 -6.37 -9.61 6.27
CA ALA A 22 -7.61 -9.46 5.51
C ALA A 22 -8.75 -10.35 5.99
N ALA A 23 -8.43 -11.54 6.52
CA ALA A 23 -9.44 -12.51 6.91
C ALA A 23 -10.28 -12.04 8.10
N ALA A 24 -11.60 -12.06 7.94
CA ALA A 24 -12.51 -11.80 9.04
C ALA A 24 -12.40 -12.89 10.12
N PRO A 25 -12.38 -12.53 11.40
CA PRO A 25 -12.34 -13.53 12.48
C PRO A 25 -13.65 -14.31 12.53
N GLU A 26 -13.55 -15.63 12.64
CA GLU A 26 -14.72 -16.49 12.75
C GLU A 26 -14.94 -16.99 14.18
N PRO A 27 -16.19 -16.97 14.69
CA PRO A 27 -16.50 -17.53 16.00
C PRO A 27 -16.19 -19.03 16.07
N CYS A 28 -15.56 -19.47 17.15
CA CYS A 28 -15.28 -20.88 17.39
C CYS A 28 -16.10 -21.39 18.58
N TRP A 29 -16.86 -22.46 18.35
CA TRP A 29 -17.78 -23.05 19.32
C TRP A 29 -17.24 -24.34 19.94
N ASN A 30 -15.97 -24.66 19.73
CA ASN A 30 -15.37 -25.87 20.26
C ASN A 30 -14.76 -25.62 21.65
N GLU A 31 -15.38 -26.17 22.67
CA GLU A 31 -14.95 -26.08 24.08
C GLU A 31 -13.56 -26.67 24.33
N ALA A 32 -13.09 -27.57 23.48
CA ALA A 32 -11.81 -28.26 23.66
C ALA A 32 -10.59 -27.40 23.19
N HIS A 33 -10.83 -26.25 22.56
CA HIS A 33 -9.74 -25.44 22.01
C HIS A 33 -9.03 -24.54 23.04
N GLY A 34 -9.52 -24.48 24.27
CA GLY A 34 -8.85 -23.75 25.37
C GLY A 34 -8.95 -22.24 25.30
N HIS A 35 -9.86 -21.69 24.50
CA HIS A 35 -10.22 -20.27 24.44
C HIS A 35 -11.71 -20.10 24.75
N PRO A 36 -12.21 -18.86 25.01
CA PRO A 36 -13.65 -18.61 25.20
C PRO A 36 -14.46 -19.05 23.99
N VAL A 37 -15.62 -19.68 24.24
CA VAL A 37 -16.53 -20.16 23.21
C VAL A 37 -17.17 -18.96 22.49
N GLY A 38 -17.22 -19.02 21.19
CA GLY A 38 -17.88 -18.05 20.33
C GLY A 38 -17.02 -16.88 19.88
N GLY A 39 -16.28 -16.24 20.78
CA GLY A 39 -15.52 -15.04 20.45
C GLY A 39 -14.28 -14.86 21.32
N GLY A 40 -13.86 -13.61 21.49
CA GLY A 40 -12.66 -13.23 22.21
C GLY A 40 -11.48 -12.93 21.28
N ASP A 41 -10.29 -12.91 21.84
CA ASP A 41 -9.04 -12.53 21.18
C ASP A 41 -8.26 -13.71 20.55
N PHE A 42 -8.80 -14.93 20.62
CA PHE A 42 -8.11 -16.15 20.20
C PHE A 42 -7.62 -16.11 18.73
N TRP A 43 -8.37 -15.44 17.84
CA TRP A 43 -8.00 -15.27 16.44
C TRP A 43 -6.75 -14.39 16.29
N TYR A 44 -6.78 -13.25 16.93
CA TYR A 44 -5.67 -12.30 16.99
C TYR A 44 -4.43 -12.93 17.65
N ASP A 45 -4.60 -13.55 18.81
CA ASP A 45 -3.52 -14.22 19.53
C ASP A 45 -2.95 -15.41 18.77
N GLY A 46 -3.79 -16.11 18.02
CA GLY A 46 -3.37 -17.20 17.15
C GLY A 46 -2.40 -16.71 16.06
N TYR A 47 -2.75 -15.62 15.38
CA TYR A 47 -1.87 -15.04 14.39
C TYR A 47 -0.59 -14.43 14.99
N ARG A 48 -0.68 -13.77 16.12
CA ARG A 48 0.52 -13.27 16.81
C ARG A 48 1.50 -14.38 17.17
N ARG A 49 1.01 -15.49 17.68
CA ARG A 49 1.84 -16.66 17.98
C ARG A 49 2.45 -17.25 16.71
N LEU A 50 1.66 -17.44 15.66
CA LEU A 50 2.14 -17.97 14.38
C LEU A 50 3.26 -17.10 13.80
N ILE A 51 3.02 -15.80 13.68
CA ILE A 51 4.00 -14.88 13.09
C ILE A 51 5.22 -14.70 13.98
N GLY A 52 5.02 -14.65 15.30
CA GLY A 52 6.12 -14.63 16.27
C GLY A 52 7.03 -15.86 16.16
N GLU A 53 6.46 -17.05 16.00
CA GLU A 53 7.19 -18.29 15.75
C GLU A 53 7.98 -18.26 14.43
N ILE A 54 7.33 -17.78 13.34
CA ILE A 54 7.97 -17.63 12.03
C ILE A 54 9.17 -16.69 12.15
N ARG A 55 8.99 -15.52 12.76
CA ARG A 55 10.07 -14.53 12.90
C ARG A 55 11.22 -15.04 13.78
N ALA A 56 10.91 -15.71 14.87
CA ALA A 56 11.92 -16.17 15.82
C ALA A 56 12.75 -17.35 15.33
N HIS A 57 12.16 -18.24 14.52
CA HIS A 57 12.77 -19.54 14.25
C HIS A 57 12.88 -19.90 12.77
N HIS A 58 12.16 -19.19 11.89
CA HIS A 58 12.05 -19.58 10.49
C HIS A 58 12.40 -18.44 9.50
N LEU A 59 12.36 -17.18 9.92
CA LEU A 59 12.68 -16.06 9.03
C LEU A 59 14.17 -15.69 9.17
N LEU A 60 14.86 -15.60 8.05
CA LEU A 60 16.24 -15.10 8.03
C LEU A 60 16.26 -13.59 8.33
N GLU A 61 17.32 -13.12 8.98
CA GLU A 61 17.44 -11.76 9.52
C GLU A 61 17.24 -10.64 8.47
N ASP A 62 17.68 -10.89 7.25
CA ASP A 62 17.62 -9.92 6.15
C ASP A 62 16.39 -10.11 5.24
N ARG A 63 15.38 -10.84 5.68
CA ARG A 63 14.17 -11.13 4.92
C ARG A 63 12.98 -10.34 5.46
N ILE A 64 12.08 -9.98 4.55
CA ILE A 64 10.83 -9.30 4.88
C ILE A 64 9.65 -10.27 4.94
N LEU A 65 8.72 -9.96 5.81
CA LEU A 65 7.45 -10.66 5.97
C LEU A 65 6.31 -9.69 5.72
N THR A 66 5.43 -10.04 4.79
CA THR A 66 4.31 -9.17 4.39
C THR A 66 3.00 -9.92 4.42
N SER A 67 1.89 -9.20 4.46
CA SER A 67 0.53 -9.77 4.40
C SER A 67 -0.41 -8.87 3.63
N GLU A 68 -1.61 -9.38 3.38
CA GLU A 68 -2.70 -8.68 2.71
C GLU A 68 -3.45 -7.77 3.69
N GLU A 69 -3.87 -6.62 3.21
CA GLU A 69 -4.59 -5.55 3.91
C GLU A 69 -3.86 -4.89 5.09
N ASN A 70 -4.32 -3.71 5.44
CA ASN A 70 -3.66 -2.83 6.39
C ASN A 70 -4.36 -2.79 7.77
N ALA A 71 -4.64 -3.97 8.33
CA ALA A 71 -5.25 -4.08 9.64
C ALA A 71 -4.32 -3.60 10.76
N GLU A 72 -4.76 -2.63 11.52
CA GLU A 72 -4.00 -1.96 12.58
C GLU A 72 -3.40 -2.92 13.61
N CYS A 73 -4.15 -3.95 14.00
CA CYS A 73 -3.74 -4.90 15.04
C CYS A 73 -2.54 -5.78 14.63
N TYR A 74 -2.11 -5.73 13.37
CA TYR A 74 -1.03 -6.55 12.85
C TYR A 74 0.17 -5.74 12.32
N ILE A 75 0.18 -4.41 12.46
CA ILE A 75 1.25 -3.57 11.91
C ILE A 75 2.64 -3.85 12.51
N ASP A 76 2.70 -4.37 13.73
CA ASP A 76 3.94 -4.75 14.40
C ASP A 76 4.43 -6.16 14.03
N LEU A 77 3.62 -6.92 13.30
CA LEU A 77 3.94 -8.29 12.88
C LEU A 77 4.56 -8.35 11.48
N PHE A 78 4.31 -7.35 10.64
CA PHE A 78 4.70 -7.34 9.24
C PHE A 78 5.56 -6.12 8.90
N ASP A 79 6.48 -6.31 7.97
CA ASP A 79 7.35 -5.24 7.49
C ASP A 79 6.64 -4.37 6.44
N MET A 80 5.64 -4.94 5.76
CA MET A 80 4.84 -4.24 4.77
C MET A 80 3.46 -4.90 4.65
N LEU A 81 2.44 -4.08 4.42
CA LEU A 81 1.06 -4.51 4.22
C LEU A 81 0.59 -4.16 2.81
N LEU A 82 0.05 -5.14 2.13
CA LEU A 82 -0.51 -5.00 0.78
C LEU A 82 -1.92 -4.41 0.88
N VAL A 83 -2.15 -3.23 0.32
CA VAL A 83 -3.50 -2.63 0.25
C VAL A 83 -4.15 -3.00 -1.07
N VAL A 84 -5.22 -3.79 -1.01
CA VAL A 84 -5.92 -4.35 -2.17
C VAL A 84 -7.21 -3.60 -2.44
N ASN A 85 -7.98 -3.33 -1.39
CA ASN A 85 -9.32 -2.78 -1.50
C ASN A 85 -9.28 -1.26 -1.35
N THR A 86 -9.18 -0.56 -2.48
CA THR A 86 -9.33 0.89 -2.52
C THR A 86 -10.76 1.21 -2.93
N PRO A 87 -11.54 1.94 -2.10
CA PRO A 87 -12.90 2.34 -2.46
C PRO A 87 -12.92 3.23 -3.71
N HIS A 88 -13.92 3.06 -4.54
CA HIS A 88 -14.20 3.88 -5.72
C HIS A 88 -15.43 4.76 -5.50
N GLU A 89 -15.62 5.77 -6.37
CA GLU A 89 -16.79 6.66 -6.32
C GLU A 89 -18.11 5.87 -6.35
N GLU A 90 -18.16 4.76 -7.07
CA GLU A 90 -19.32 3.88 -7.19
C GLU A 90 -19.78 3.31 -5.83
N ASP A 91 -18.87 3.22 -4.88
CA ASP A 91 -19.15 2.79 -3.50
C ASP A 91 -19.68 3.92 -2.62
N ASN A 92 -19.89 5.11 -3.17
CA ASN A 92 -20.21 6.34 -2.43
C ASN A 92 -19.19 6.65 -1.32
N CYS A 93 -17.94 6.31 -1.53
CA CYS A 93 -16.84 6.50 -0.61
C CYS A 93 -15.90 7.60 -1.10
N ILE A 94 -15.36 8.37 -0.16
CA ILE A 94 -14.26 9.29 -0.42
C ILE A 94 -13.00 8.73 0.23
N ILE A 95 -11.99 8.47 -0.58
CA ILE A 95 -10.71 7.97 -0.09
C ILE A 95 -10.04 9.05 0.75
N ARG A 96 -9.66 8.70 1.97
CA ARG A 96 -8.90 9.55 2.89
C ARG A 96 -7.66 8.82 3.38
N PRO A 97 -6.51 9.49 3.48
CA PRO A 97 -5.25 8.88 3.89
C PRO A 97 -5.16 8.65 5.41
N VAL A 98 -6.19 8.07 6.02
CA VAL A 98 -6.26 7.89 7.47
C VAL A 98 -5.12 6.99 7.97
N PHE A 99 -4.89 5.87 7.30
CA PHE A 99 -3.84 4.94 7.69
C PHE A 99 -2.43 5.58 7.63
N PRO A 100 -1.98 6.21 6.54
CA PRO A 100 -0.70 6.89 6.54
C PRO A 100 -0.62 8.09 7.50
N MET A 101 -1.73 8.79 7.75
CA MET A 101 -1.75 9.87 8.75
C MET A 101 -1.44 9.38 10.16
N VAL A 102 -1.80 8.15 10.48
CA VAL A 102 -1.63 7.58 11.83
C VAL A 102 -0.37 6.73 11.93
N TYR A 103 -0.02 5.99 10.88
CA TYR A 103 0.96 4.91 10.95
C TYR A 103 2.14 5.03 9.97
N SER A 104 2.31 6.15 9.27
CA SER A 104 3.38 6.28 8.26
C SER A 104 4.79 6.12 8.81
N ASP A 105 5.01 6.36 10.10
CA ASP A 105 6.29 6.17 10.77
C ASP A 105 6.53 4.72 11.27
N ARG A 106 5.53 3.85 11.13
CA ARG A 106 5.53 2.49 11.70
C ARG A 106 5.23 1.38 10.71
N ALA A 107 4.46 1.69 9.68
CA ALA A 107 4.00 0.69 8.72
C ALA A 107 4.23 1.19 7.28
N VAL A 108 4.76 0.30 6.46
CA VAL A 108 4.86 0.51 5.02
C VAL A 108 3.70 -0.20 4.35
N THR A 109 3.00 0.51 3.47
CA THR A 109 1.98 -0.10 2.61
C THR A 109 2.52 -0.30 1.19
N SER A 110 1.90 -1.18 0.43
CA SER A 110 2.21 -1.41 -0.99
C SER A 110 0.95 -1.64 -1.79
N ALA A 111 1.09 -1.56 -3.10
CA ALA A 111 0.06 -1.92 -4.09
C ALA A 111 -1.26 -1.18 -3.92
N PHE A 112 -1.21 0.08 -3.50
CA PHE A 112 -2.37 0.96 -3.56
C PHE A 112 -2.96 1.02 -4.98
N THR A 113 -2.11 0.83 -5.99
CA THR A 113 -2.48 0.75 -7.40
C THR A 113 -2.79 -0.69 -7.76
N TYR A 114 -4.06 -1.03 -7.74
CA TYR A 114 -4.54 -2.30 -8.26
C TYR A 114 -5.01 -2.11 -9.70
N THR A 115 -4.28 -2.71 -10.64
CA THR A 115 -4.81 -2.87 -11.99
C THR A 115 -5.59 -4.17 -12.03
N PRO A 116 -6.91 -4.13 -12.21
CA PRO A 116 -7.67 -5.35 -12.38
C PRO A 116 -7.11 -6.15 -13.55
N SER A 117 -7.15 -7.46 -13.44
CA SER A 117 -6.73 -8.41 -14.47
C SER A 117 -7.45 -8.24 -15.83
N GLU A 118 -8.45 -7.38 -15.88
CA GLU A 118 -9.17 -6.99 -17.08
C GLU A 118 -8.52 -5.75 -17.69
N ALA A 119 -7.48 -5.96 -18.50
CA ALA A 119 -6.75 -4.92 -19.23
C ALA A 119 -7.66 -3.97 -20.05
N ASP A 120 -8.83 -4.44 -20.44
CA ASP A 120 -9.81 -3.67 -21.21
C ASP A 120 -10.52 -2.56 -20.40
N LYS A 121 -10.37 -2.55 -19.06
CA LYS A 121 -11.02 -1.60 -18.17
C LYS A 121 -10.04 -0.62 -17.51
N MET A 122 -8.75 -0.72 -17.78
CA MET A 122 -7.79 0.22 -17.23
C MET A 122 -7.95 1.57 -17.95
N SER A 123 -8.59 2.50 -17.29
CA SER A 123 -8.54 3.89 -17.69
C SER A 123 -7.17 4.46 -17.33
N LEU A 124 -6.51 5.08 -18.29
CA LEU A 124 -5.19 5.67 -18.08
C LEU A 124 -5.22 6.78 -17.02
N GLY A 125 -6.34 7.48 -16.88
CA GLY A 125 -6.54 8.51 -15.86
C GLY A 125 -6.52 7.97 -14.43
N ASP A 126 -7.16 6.86 -14.17
CA ASP A 126 -7.22 6.19 -12.86
C ASP A 126 -5.84 5.74 -12.46
N PHE A 127 -5.12 5.11 -13.38
CA PHE A 127 -3.78 4.60 -13.15
C PHE A 127 -2.81 5.68 -12.67
N ARG A 128 -2.82 6.85 -13.32
CA ARG A 128 -1.97 7.98 -12.89
C ARG A 128 -2.37 8.51 -11.53
N TYR A 129 -3.68 8.59 -11.26
CA TYR A 129 -4.20 9.06 -9.99
C TYR A 129 -3.80 8.14 -8.84
N GLU A 130 -4.01 6.85 -8.99
CA GLU A 130 -3.63 5.85 -8.00
C GLU A 130 -2.12 5.85 -7.73
N LEU A 131 -1.29 5.90 -8.79
CA LEU A 131 0.16 6.02 -8.64
C LEU A 131 0.57 7.30 -7.91
N ALA A 132 -0.07 8.42 -8.22
CA ALA A 132 0.18 9.70 -7.56
C ALA A 132 -0.20 9.62 -6.08
N LYS A 133 -1.39 9.10 -5.77
CA LYS A 133 -1.82 8.89 -4.37
C LYS A 133 -0.90 7.91 -3.63
N ALA A 134 -0.51 6.79 -4.23
CA ALA A 134 0.43 5.86 -3.65
C ALA A 134 1.75 6.54 -3.26
N LEU A 135 2.33 7.33 -4.17
CA LEU A 135 3.55 8.09 -3.88
C LEU A 135 3.34 9.11 -2.76
N LEU A 136 2.28 9.91 -2.84
CA LEU A 136 2.00 10.97 -1.87
C LEU A 136 1.78 10.42 -0.45
N TRP A 137 1.20 9.23 -0.34
CA TRP A 137 0.93 8.56 0.93
C TRP A 137 2.08 7.64 1.40
N GLY A 138 3.19 7.60 0.66
CA GLY A 138 4.39 6.83 1.01
C GLY A 138 4.30 5.35 0.71
N SER A 139 3.22 4.89 0.07
CA SER A 139 3.04 3.50 -0.31
C SER A 139 4.12 3.04 -1.30
N GLN A 140 4.54 1.79 -1.20
CA GLN A 140 5.39 1.16 -2.19
C GLN A 140 4.58 0.95 -3.47
N ILE A 141 5.03 1.52 -4.58
CA ILE A 141 4.41 1.34 -5.89
C ILE A 141 4.58 -0.12 -6.30
N GLY A 142 3.49 -0.78 -6.59
CA GLY A 142 3.51 -2.20 -6.96
C GLY A 142 2.13 -2.76 -7.30
N TRP A 143 2.11 -4.07 -7.49
CA TRP A 143 0.96 -4.87 -7.93
C TRP A 143 0.30 -4.34 -9.20
N VAL A 144 1.11 -4.15 -10.20
CA VAL A 144 0.70 -3.67 -11.51
C VAL A 144 0.83 -4.82 -12.51
N ASP A 145 -0.20 -5.02 -13.33
CA ASP A 145 -0.07 -5.92 -14.48
C ASP A 145 0.87 -5.25 -15.52
N PRO A 146 2.01 -5.86 -15.83
CA PRO A 146 2.94 -5.28 -16.79
C PRO A 146 2.45 -5.39 -18.25
N VAL A 147 1.56 -6.32 -18.56
CA VAL A 147 1.15 -6.61 -19.95
C VAL A 147 0.50 -5.40 -20.62
N PRO A 148 -0.51 -4.74 -20.04
CA PRO A 148 -1.06 -3.53 -20.62
C PRO A 148 -0.04 -2.40 -20.76
N LEU A 149 0.89 -2.27 -19.82
CA LEU A 149 1.92 -1.23 -19.84
C LEU A 149 3.00 -1.43 -20.91
N MET A 150 3.10 -2.63 -21.47
CA MET A 150 4.00 -2.93 -22.59
C MET A 150 3.40 -2.56 -23.95
N SER A 151 2.15 -2.12 -24.00
CA SER A 151 1.50 -1.72 -25.24
C SER A 151 1.98 -0.34 -25.73
N GLU A 152 1.88 -0.10 -27.04
CA GLU A 152 2.20 1.21 -27.63
C GLU A 152 1.29 2.33 -27.08
N GLN A 153 0.05 1.99 -26.72
CA GLN A 153 -0.93 2.93 -26.18
C GLN A 153 -0.58 3.40 -24.76
N ALA A 154 0.15 2.61 -23.99
CA ALA A 154 0.47 2.88 -22.59
C ALA A 154 1.90 3.39 -22.35
N VAL A 155 2.61 3.84 -23.40
CA VAL A 155 4.00 4.33 -23.26
C VAL A 155 4.11 5.50 -22.31
N SER A 156 3.13 6.41 -22.30
CA SER A 156 3.15 7.57 -21.39
C SER A 156 2.92 7.17 -19.94
N GLU A 157 2.05 6.19 -19.69
CA GLU A 157 1.75 5.63 -18.35
C GLU A 157 2.93 4.84 -17.80
N ALA A 158 3.55 4.01 -18.62
CA ALA A 158 4.76 3.29 -18.25
C ALA A 158 5.91 4.26 -17.87
N ARG A 159 6.05 5.36 -18.62
CA ARG A 159 7.01 6.43 -18.33
C ARG A 159 6.66 7.16 -17.04
N PHE A 160 5.39 7.47 -16.81
CA PHE A 160 4.90 8.11 -15.60
C PHE A 160 5.21 7.23 -14.38
N MET A 161 4.83 5.96 -14.42
CA MET A 161 5.12 5.00 -13.36
C MET A 161 6.63 4.89 -13.08
N LYS A 162 7.45 4.78 -14.13
CA LYS A 162 8.91 4.75 -13.98
C LYS A 162 9.43 6.01 -13.29
N THR A 163 8.96 7.17 -13.69
CA THR A 163 9.36 8.46 -13.12
C THR A 163 9.01 8.52 -11.63
N LEU A 164 7.79 8.13 -11.26
CA LEU A 164 7.37 8.11 -9.85
C LEU A 164 8.17 7.09 -9.03
N THR A 165 8.45 5.92 -9.60
CA THR A 165 9.24 4.89 -8.92
C THR A 165 10.68 5.34 -8.67
N ASP A 166 11.31 5.97 -9.65
CA ASP A 166 12.66 6.52 -9.50
C ASP A 166 12.69 7.68 -8.49
N PHE A 167 11.67 8.53 -8.52
CA PHE A 167 11.53 9.63 -7.57
C PHE A 167 11.30 9.11 -6.15
N ARG A 168 10.45 8.10 -5.98
CA ARG A 168 10.22 7.48 -4.66
C ARG A 168 11.51 6.96 -4.02
N ARG A 169 12.44 6.40 -4.81
CA ARG A 169 13.75 5.97 -4.30
C ARG A 169 14.54 7.13 -3.70
N SER A 170 14.43 8.33 -4.27
CA SER A 170 15.10 9.52 -3.72
C SER A 170 14.45 10.06 -2.44
N LEU A 171 13.21 9.62 -2.14
CA LEU A 171 12.46 9.98 -0.94
C LEU A 171 12.62 8.96 0.20
N HIS A 172 13.57 8.04 0.13
CA HIS A 172 13.74 6.96 1.11
C HIS A 172 13.69 7.48 2.56
N ASP A 173 14.45 8.51 2.89
CA ASP A 173 14.53 9.11 4.23
C ASP A 173 13.32 10.01 4.58
N VAL A 174 12.34 10.12 3.69
CA VAL A 174 11.05 10.77 3.94
C VAL A 174 9.98 9.72 4.23
N VAL A 175 9.85 8.73 3.36
CA VAL A 175 8.74 7.75 3.40
C VAL A 175 9.01 6.57 4.33
N TYR A 176 10.26 6.33 4.74
CA TYR A 176 10.59 5.34 5.76
C TYR A 176 10.92 6.05 7.08
N GLY A 177 10.01 5.93 8.04
CA GLY A 177 10.14 6.56 9.36
C GLY A 177 9.78 8.05 9.42
N GLY A 178 9.35 8.66 8.31
CA GLY A 178 8.77 10.00 8.31
C GLY A 178 7.28 10.00 8.64
N LEU A 179 6.76 11.17 8.98
CA LEU A 179 5.34 11.38 9.28
C LEU A 179 4.64 12.00 8.07
N PHE A 180 3.65 11.34 7.55
CA PHE A 180 2.69 11.94 6.64
C PHE A 180 1.80 12.90 7.43
N ILE A 181 1.75 14.16 7.02
CA ILE A 181 1.01 15.19 7.76
C ILE A 181 -0.36 15.43 7.16
N ARG A 182 -0.42 15.65 5.85
CA ARG A 182 -1.67 15.93 5.13
C ARG A 182 -1.48 15.98 3.63
N GLU A 183 -2.59 15.85 2.92
CA GLU A 183 -2.68 16.27 1.54
C GLU A 183 -2.81 17.80 1.44
N LEU A 184 -2.35 18.33 0.33
CA LEU A 184 -2.40 19.75 -0.02
C LEU A 184 -2.96 19.90 -1.43
N THR A 185 -3.69 20.99 -1.65
CA THR A 185 -4.08 21.41 -2.99
C THR A 185 -3.24 22.61 -3.38
N PRO A 186 -2.30 22.47 -4.32
CA PRO A 186 -1.51 23.60 -4.81
C PRO A 186 -2.41 24.70 -5.38
N ALA A 187 -2.10 25.96 -5.05
CA ALA A 187 -2.78 27.11 -5.61
C ALA A 187 -2.20 27.48 -7.00
N GLY A 188 -2.96 28.21 -7.79
CA GLY A 188 -2.56 28.68 -9.12
C GLY A 188 -3.33 27.96 -10.22
N ASP A 189 -2.67 27.74 -11.37
CA ASP A 189 -3.24 27.01 -12.49
C ASP A 189 -3.21 25.50 -12.20
N ASN A 190 -4.29 25.03 -11.57
CA ASN A 190 -4.44 23.63 -11.17
C ASN A 190 -5.85 23.15 -11.56
N PRO A 191 -6.04 22.75 -12.83
CA PRO A 191 -7.35 22.38 -13.32
C PRO A 191 -7.91 21.16 -12.61
N ILE A 192 -9.22 21.18 -12.40
CA ILE A 192 -9.96 20.02 -11.91
C ILE A 192 -10.19 19.08 -13.10
N VAL A 193 -9.89 17.83 -12.88
CA VAL A 193 -10.05 16.75 -13.85
C VAL A 193 -10.96 15.67 -13.28
N LYS A 194 -11.74 15.06 -14.15
CA LYS A 194 -12.54 13.90 -13.77
C LYS A 194 -11.67 12.65 -13.82
N ILE A 195 -11.61 11.97 -12.68
CA ILE A 195 -10.87 10.70 -12.54
C ILE A 195 -11.90 9.57 -12.58
N PRO A 196 -11.91 8.71 -13.59
CA PRO A 196 -12.81 7.58 -13.64
C PRO A 196 -12.72 6.72 -12.36
N GLY A 197 -13.85 6.35 -11.77
CA GLY A 197 -13.90 5.57 -10.53
C GLY A 197 -13.60 6.34 -9.24
N PHE A 198 -13.10 7.61 -9.31
CA PHE A 198 -12.70 8.39 -8.13
C PHE A 198 -13.34 9.78 -8.04
N GLY A 199 -14.08 10.22 -9.08
CA GLY A 199 -14.71 11.54 -9.11
C GLY A 199 -13.78 12.65 -9.58
N ASP A 200 -14.00 13.86 -9.10
CA ASP A 200 -13.26 15.05 -9.52
C ASP A 200 -12.13 15.38 -8.55
N ASP A 201 -10.91 15.57 -9.06
CA ASP A 201 -9.77 16.03 -8.25
C ASP A 201 -8.85 16.96 -9.09
N ALA A 202 -7.93 17.63 -8.44
CA ALA A 202 -6.97 18.51 -9.09
C ALA A 202 -5.93 17.71 -9.90
N SER A 203 -5.47 18.22 -11.03
CA SER A 203 -4.45 17.56 -11.84
C SER A 203 -3.05 17.59 -11.21
N VAL A 204 -2.79 18.56 -10.33
CA VAL A 204 -1.56 18.63 -9.52
C VAL A 204 -1.91 18.36 -8.07
N LEU A 205 -1.39 17.28 -7.56
CA LEU A 205 -1.59 16.80 -6.19
C LEU A 205 -0.34 17.04 -5.35
N ALA A 206 -0.51 17.24 -4.06
CA ALA A 206 0.63 17.41 -3.15
C ALA A 206 0.37 16.84 -1.76
N ALA A 207 1.45 16.56 -1.04
CA ALA A 207 1.43 16.15 0.35
C ALA A 207 2.55 16.82 1.16
N GLU A 208 2.26 17.07 2.42
CA GLU A 208 3.24 17.52 3.42
C GLU A 208 3.68 16.30 4.24
N TRP A 209 5.00 16.14 4.32
CA TRP A 209 5.67 15.16 5.14
C TRP A 209 6.61 15.84 6.14
N ARG A 210 6.91 15.16 7.22
CA ARG A 210 7.93 15.58 8.18
C ARG A 210 8.95 14.45 8.36
N LYS A 211 10.21 14.74 8.09
CA LYS A 211 11.31 13.80 8.31
C LYS A 211 11.55 13.55 9.80
N PRO A 212 12.23 12.45 10.17
CA PRO A 212 12.59 12.20 11.58
C PRO A 212 13.38 13.33 12.26
N ASP A 213 14.13 14.11 11.49
CA ASP A 213 14.87 15.28 11.98
C ASP A 213 14.01 16.55 12.11
N GLY A 214 12.71 16.46 11.86
CA GLY A 214 11.73 17.55 11.96
C GLY A 214 11.60 18.43 10.72
N ARG A 215 12.42 18.26 9.69
CA ARG A 215 12.32 19.02 8.44
C ARG A 215 11.04 18.67 7.69
N LYS A 216 10.38 19.70 7.16
CA LYS A 216 9.23 19.55 6.27
C LYS A 216 9.68 19.24 4.84
N VAL A 217 8.96 18.37 4.20
CA VAL A 217 9.11 18.02 2.79
C VAL A 217 7.76 18.10 2.12
N TYR A 218 7.72 18.70 0.96
CA TYR A 218 6.52 18.76 0.13
C TYR A 218 6.75 17.91 -1.11
N ILE A 219 5.91 16.90 -1.29
CA ILE A 219 5.90 16.05 -2.49
C ILE A 219 4.79 16.57 -3.38
N VAL A 220 5.11 16.86 -4.63
CA VAL A 220 4.16 17.36 -5.61
C VAL A 220 4.18 16.45 -6.83
N VAL A 221 3.02 16.06 -7.31
CA VAL A 221 2.85 15.21 -8.49
C VAL A 221 1.91 15.91 -9.45
N ASN A 222 2.38 16.13 -10.67
CA ASN A 222 1.53 16.53 -11.77
C ASN A 222 1.14 15.29 -12.59
N MET A 223 -0.14 14.98 -12.64
CA MET A 223 -0.69 13.85 -13.40
C MET A 223 -0.88 14.16 -14.89
N ASP A 224 -0.90 15.44 -15.25
CA ASP A 224 -1.04 15.91 -16.63
C ASP A 224 0.34 16.00 -17.31
N GLU A 225 0.38 15.85 -18.62
CA GLU A 225 1.57 16.07 -19.42
C GLU A 225 1.88 17.57 -19.62
N LYS A 226 0.91 18.44 -19.34
CA LYS A 226 1.08 19.89 -19.40
C LYS A 226 1.81 20.42 -18.17
N LYS A 227 2.49 21.54 -18.36
CA LYS A 227 3.05 22.29 -17.22
C LYS A 227 1.96 23.19 -16.64
N HIS A 228 1.78 23.12 -15.37
CA HIS A 228 0.90 23.97 -14.59
C HIS A 228 1.70 24.80 -13.60
#